data_58150dc5744da5c6cc07621ecdfce4cd
#
_entry.id   58150dc5744da5c6cc07621ecdfce4cd
#
_cell.length_a   1.000
_cell.length_b   1.000
_cell.length_c   1.000
_cell.angle_alpha   90.00
_cell.angle_beta   90.00
_cell.angle_gamma   90.00
#
_symmetry.space_group_name_H-M   'P 1'
#
loop_
_entity.id
_entity.type
_entity.pdbx_description
1 polymer ?
#
loop_
_entity_poly.entity_id
_entity_poly.type
_entity_poly.pdbx_seq_one_letter_code
_entity_poly.pdbx_strand_id
1 'polypeptide(L)'
;MFDAVIIGAGPAGISAGLYLKRANKNVLILYHGESQLEKAHKIDNFYGFPLGITGKDLYINGINQAVNLGIEVKDLEVLSIQMNEKMEYTIRTSEEEFNSKVVILATGNKKLRPNIKGVELFEGSGVSYCAICDGFFYRKKNVVVIGSGTYAISEATELKNVTPNVTILTNGLELNGTTDIPVVNKEIKEIVGEGRVSGVKFMDDTILDVNGVFIALGEAGGADFAKKLGIYMEKDNIVVDENMRTNIPGLYACGNVVGGLLQINKAAYEGAKAGLDAVKYINEKR
;
A
#
# COMPACT_ATOMS: atom_id res chain seq x y z
N MET A 1 20.48 8.94 -1.47
CA MET A 1 19.19 9.59 -1.78
C MET A 1 18.86 9.35 -3.24
N PHE A 2 17.69 8.80 -3.54
CA PHE A 2 17.21 8.54 -4.90
C PHE A 2 16.55 9.81 -5.50
N ASP A 3 16.55 9.92 -6.82
CA ASP A 3 15.74 10.92 -7.49
C ASP A 3 14.26 10.54 -7.47
N ALA A 4 13.96 9.24 -7.63
CA ALA A 4 12.61 8.70 -7.51
C ALA A 4 12.61 7.30 -6.87
N VAL A 5 11.64 7.06 -5.98
CA VAL A 5 11.27 5.73 -5.48
C VAL A 5 9.88 5.39 -6.00
N ILE A 6 9.75 4.22 -6.61
CA ILE A 6 8.51 3.70 -7.17
C ILE A 6 8.04 2.54 -6.30
N ILE A 7 6.78 2.54 -5.90
CA ILE A 7 6.18 1.50 -5.09
C ILE A 7 5.24 0.67 -5.94
N GLY A 8 5.68 -0.53 -6.27
CA GLY A 8 5.03 -1.49 -7.14
C GLY A 8 5.80 -1.75 -8.44
N ALA A 9 6.09 -3.03 -8.71
CA ALA A 9 6.80 -3.49 -9.91
C ALA A 9 5.84 -4.02 -11.01
N GLY A 10 4.58 -3.61 -10.98
CA GLY A 10 3.63 -3.90 -12.06
C GLY A 10 3.90 -3.06 -13.31
N PRO A 11 3.08 -3.22 -14.38
CA PRO A 11 3.28 -2.51 -15.66
C PRO A 11 3.40 -0.99 -15.52
N ALA A 12 2.67 -0.37 -14.58
CA ALA A 12 2.75 1.07 -14.33
C ALA A 12 4.10 1.47 -13.70
N GLY A 13 4.51 0.78 -12.63
CA GLY A 13 5.76 1.10 -11.93
C GLY A 13 6.99 0.85 -12.78
N ILE A 14 7.04 -0.29 -13.47
CA ILE A 14 8.14 -0.58 -14.42
C ILE A 14 8.18 0.50 -15.50
N SER A 15 7.05 0.82 -16.14
CA SER A 15 7.02 1.85 -17.19
C SER A 15 7.53 3.20 -16.67
N ALA A 16 7.09 3.65 -15.49
CA ALA A 16 7.60 4.88 -14.89
C ALA A 16 9.12 4.85 -14.68
N GLY A 17 9.63 3.74 -14.14
CA GLY A 17 11.05 3.54 -13.90
C GLY A 17 11.89 3.61 -15.17
N LEU A 18 11.43 2.98 -16.26
CA LEU A 18 12.13 3.01 -17.54
C LEU A 18 12.29 4.43 -18.07
N TYR A 19 11.26 5.27 -18.02
CA TYR A 19 11.35 6.66 -18.48
C TYR A 19 12.24 7.52 -17.59
N LEU A 20 12.15 7.38 -16.28
CA LEU A 20 13.04 8.06 -15.32
C LEU A 20 14.51 7.68 -15.56
N LYS A 21 14.80 6.38 -15.69
CA LYS A 21 16.16 5.89 -15.89
C LYS A 21 16.76 6.37 -17.20
N ARG A 22 15.97 6.35 -18.29
CA ARG A 22 16.41 6.89 -19.60
C ARG A 22 16.69 8.40 -19.57
N ALA A 23 16.11 9.12 -18.61
CA ALA A 23 16.42 10.53 -18.33
C ALA A 23 17.58 10.70 -17.31
N ASN A 24 18.41 9.66 -17.11
CA ASN A 24 19.55 9.64 -16.19
C ASN A 24 19.19 9.96 -14.74
N LYS A 25 18.02 9.50 -14.26
CA LYS A 25 17.64 9.61 -12.86
C LYS A 25 18.08 8.37 -12.09
N ASN A 26 18.41 8.57 -10.79
CA ASN A 26 18.66 7.47 -9.86
C ASN A 26 17.32 6.95 -9.33
N VAL A 27 16.94 5.72 -9.71
CA VAL A 27 15.61 5.13 -9.49
C VAL A 27 15.71 3.86 -8.70
N LEU A 28 14.84 3.73 -7.70
CA LEU A 28 14.59 2.50 -6.97
C LEU A 28 13.14 2.07 -7.19
N ILE A 29 12.91 0.79 -7.46
CA ILE A 29 11.59 0.17 -7.48
C ILE A 29 11.49 -0.78 -6.29
N LEU A 30 10.48 -0.56 -5.43
CA LEU A 30 10.16 -1.42 -4.31
C LEU A 30 8.87 -2.18 -4.61
N TYR A 31 8.85 -3.47 -4.36
CA TYR A 31 7.64 -4.30 -4.46
C TYR A 31 7.67 -5.36 -3.37
N HIS A 32 6.54 -5.97 -3.09
CA HIS A 32 6.47 -7.13 -2.21
C HIS A 32 5.32 -8.05 -2.61
N GLY A 33 5.54 -9.35 -2.41
CA GLY A 33 4.57 -10.40 -2.68
C GLY A 33 4.17 -10.53 -4.15
N GLU A 34 3.08 -11.26 -4.41
CA GLU A 34 2.61 -11.59 -5.76
C GLU A 34 1.90 -10.41 -6.45
N SER A 35 2.21 -10.22 -7.72
CA SER A 35 1.50 -9.27 -8.57
C SER A 35 0.14 -9.83 -8.99
N GLN A 36 -0.89 -8.96 -9.09
CA GLN A 36 -2.18 -9.35 -9.69
C GLN A 36 -2.03 -9.80 -11.15
N LEU A 37 -0.99 -9.32 -11.83
CA LEU A 37 -0.69 -9.71 -13.21
C LEU A 37 -0.38 -11.20 -13.33
N GLU A 38 0.31 -11.78 -12.35
CA GLU A 38 0.73 -13.20 -12.35
C GLU A 38 -0.44 -14.18 -12.34
N LYS A 39 -1.63 -13.74 -11.93
CA LYS A 39 -2.87 -14.54 -11.94
C LYS A 39 -3.46 -14.73 -13.34
N ALA A 40 -3.02 -13.97 -14.32
CA ALA A 40 -3.51 -14.09 -15.69
C ALA A 40 -2.80 -15.24 -16.42
N HIS A 41 -3.53 -16.31 -16.69
CA HIS A 41 -2.99 -17.47 -17.39
C HIS A 41 -2.60 -17.16 -18.83
N LYS A 42 -3.32 -16.26 -19.51
CA LYS A 42 -3.04 -15.82 -20.88
C LYS A 42 -3.48 -14.37 -21.07
N ILE A 43 -2.62 -13.59 -21.70
CA ILE A 43 -2.84 -12.21 -22.10
C ILE A 43 -2.61 -12.15 -23.61
N ASP A 44 -3.66 -11.93 -24.39
CA ASP A 44 -3.63 -11.90 -25.86
C ASP A 44 -4.07 -10.54 -26.44
N ASN A 45 -4.35 -9.58 -25.56
CA ASN A 45 -4.73 -8.21 -25.90
C ASN A 45 -3.65 -7.17 -25.56
N PHE A 46 -2.40 -7.60 -25.30
CA PHE A 46 -1.27 -6.70 -25.08
C PHE A 46 -0.38 -6.69 -26.34
N TYR A 47 -0.10 -5.50 -26.84
CA TYR A 47 0.66 -5.29 -28.09
C TYR A 47 2.05 -5.96 -28.03
N GLY A 48 2.43 -6.62 -29.15
CA GLY A 48 3.75 -7.20 -29.33
C GLY A 48 3.85 -8.70 -29.03
N PHE A 49 2.76 -9.35 -28.60
CA PHE A 49 2.70 -10.78 -28.28
C PHE A 49 1.70 -11.53 -29.18
N PRO A 50 2.07 -11.93 -30.41
CA PRO A 50 1.13 -12.50 -31.37
C PRO A 50 0.52 -13.82 -30.95
N LEU A 51 1.16 -14.56 -30.06
CA LEU A 51 0.65 -15.82 -29.48
C LEU A 51 0.08 -15.65 -28.07
N GLY A 52 0.02 -14.39 -27.58
CA GLY A 52 -0.22 -14.06 -26.20
C GLY A 52 1.00 -14.33 -25.31
N ILE A 53 0.88 -13.97 -24.03
CA ILE A 53 1.90 -14.19 -23.00
C ILE A 53 1.20 -14.49 -21.69
N THR A 54 1.82 -15.27 -20.79
CA THR A 54 1.29 -15.43 -19.44
C THR A 54 1.53 -14.15 -18.62
N GLY A 55 0.69 -13.88 -17.64
CA GLY A 55 0.88 -12.74 -16.74
C GLY A 55 2.18 -12.83 -15.97
N LYS A 56 2.57 -14.05 -15.56
CA LYS A 56 3.84 -14.33 -14.88
C LYS A 56 5.04 -13.99 -15.76
N ASP A 57 5.05 -14.45 -17.01
CA ASP A 57 6.17 -14.16 -17.93
C ASP A 57 6.26 -12.68 -18.23
N LEU A 58 5.12 -12.01 -18.43
CA LEU A 58 5.10 -10.57 -18.65
C LEU A 58 5.63 -9.78 -17.44
N TYR A 59 5.28 -10.21 -16.23
CA TYR A 59 5.76 -9.61 -14.99
C TYR A 59 7.28 -9.77 -14.85
N ILE A 60 7.79 -10.98 -15.03
CA ILE A 60 9.23 -11.29 -14.97
C ILE A 60 10.00 -10.50 -16.05
N ASN A 61 9.46 -10.43 -17.28
CA ASN A 61 10.06 -9.65 -18.37
C ASN A 61 10.14 -8.16 -18.02
N GLY A 62 9.12 -7.60 -17.38
CA GLY A 62 9.14 -6.21 -16.91
C GLY A 62 10.24 -5.95 -15.88
N ILE A 63 10.37 -6.80 -14.86
CA ILE A 63 11.44 -6.71 -13.85
C ILE A 63 12.80 -6.83 -14.51
N ASN A 64 13.01 -7.83 -15.36
CA ASN A 64 14.27 -8.03 -16.07
C ASN A 64 14.63 -6.83 -16.96
N GLN A 65 13.65 -6.21 -17.61
CA GLN A 65 13.85 -5.01 -18.41
C GLN A 65 14.35 -3.84 -17.54
N ALA A 66 13.75 -3.64 -16.35
CA ALA A 66 14.19 -2.61 -15.42
C ALA A 66 15.63 -2.85 -14.92
N VAL A 67 15.93 -4.07 -14.49
CA VAL A 67 17.24 -4.47 -13.99
C VAL A 67 18.31 -4.33 -15.09
N ASN A 68 18.04 -4.80 -16.32
CA ASN A 68 18.95 -4.68 -17.45
C ASN A 68 19.24 -3.22 -17.85
N LEU A 69 18.30 -2.31 -17.60
CA LEU A 69 18.52 -0.89 -17.78
C LEU A 69 19.29 -0.25 -16.60
N GLY A 70 19.62 -1.02 -15.57
CA GLY A 70 20.34 -0.56 -14.38
C GLY A 70 19.46 0.15 -13.35
N ILE A 71 18.18 -0.18 -13.28
CA ILE A 71 17.28 0.22 -12.19
C ILE A 71 17.47 -0.75 -11.04
N GLU A 72 17.62 -0.22 -9.83
CA GLU A 72 17.60 -1.04 -8.62
C GLU A 72 16.16 -1.47 -8.31
N VAL A 73 15.93 -2.79 -8.20
CA VAL A 73 14.61 -3.38 -7.91
C VAL A 73 14.76 -4.27 -6.69
N LYS A 74 13.99 -3.99 -5.64
CA LYS A 74 14.06 -4.74 -4.37
C LYS A 74 12.69 -5.29 -3.98
N ASP A 75 12.69 -6.54 -3.53
CA ASP A 75 11.53 -7.17 -2.88
C ASP A 75 11.53 -6.80 -1.39
N LEU A 76 10.90 -5.69 -1.07
CA LEU A 76 10.79 -5.15 0.28
C LEU A 76 9.40 -4.56 0.49
N GLU A 77 8.77 -4.94 1.59
CA GLU A 77 7.48 -4.38 1.98
C GLU A 77 7.63 -2.93 2.46
N VAL A 78 6.91 -2.01 1.83
CA VAL A 78 6.84 -0.61 2.26
C VAL A 78 5.80 -0.48 3.37
N LEU A 79 6.23 -0.02 4.54
CA LEU A 79 5.39 0.14 5.73
C LEU A 79 4.84 1.56 5.88
N SER A 80 5.66 2.58 5.57
CA SER A 80 5.23 3.97 5.64
C SER A 80 6.00 4.88 4.69
N ILE A 81 5.37 6.01 4.36
CA ILE A 81 5.95 7.10 3.58
C ILE A 81 5.72 8.37 4.38
N GLN A 82 6.77 9.14 4.58
CA GLN A 82 6.72 10.43 5.27
C GLN A 82 7.32 11.50 4.38
N MET A 83 6.80 12.71 4.45
CA MET A 83 7.33 13.87 3.75
C MET A 83 7.88 14.86 4.77
N ASN A 84 9.08 15.37 4.54
CA ASN A 84 9.70 16.40 5.37
C ASN A 84 9.33 17.82 4.89
N GLU A 85 9.74 18.83 5.65
CA GLU A 85 9.50 20.24 5.32
C GLU A 85 10.12 20.69 3.98
N LYS A 86 11.15 19.99 3.49
CA LYS A 86 11.77 20.22 2.18
C LYS A 86 11.05 19.54 1.03
N MET A 87 9.91 18.89 1.31
CA MET A 87 9.15 18.06 0.35
C MET A 87 10.01 16.93 -0.24
N GLU A 88 10.84 16.31 0.60
CA GLU A 88 11.55 15.08 0.31
C GLU A 88 10.89 13.95 1.10
N TYR A 89 10.99 12.75 0.57
CA TYR A 89 10.28 11.58 1.11
C TYR A 89 11.24 10.63 1.79
N THR A 90 10.83 10.13 2.95
CA THR A 90 11.42 8.97 3.62
C THR A 90 10.46 7.80 3.45
N ILE A 91 10.95 6.73 2.86
CA ILE A 91 10.22 5.49 2.61
C ILE A 91 10.77 4.43 3.56
N ARG A 92 9.97 4.01 4.51
CA ARG A 92 10.33 2.97 5.47
C ARG A 92 9.83 1.63 5.00
N THR A 93 10.72 0.66 4.95
CA THR A 93 10.41 -0.73 4.61
C THR A 93 10.51 -1.65 5.83
N SER A 94 10.25 -2.93 5.64
CA SER A 94 10.45 -3.96 6.66
C SER A 94 11.90 -4.11 7.14
N GLU A 95 12.88 -3.67 6.35
CA GLU A 95 14.30 -3.88 6.63
C GLU A 95 15.11 -2.59 6.74
N GLU A 96 14.85 -1.61 5.86
CA GLU A 96 15.68 -0.39 5.74
C GLU A 96 14.84 0.84 5.35
N GLU A 97 15.47 2.01 5.39
CA GLU A 97 14.84 3.28 4.99
C GLU A 97 15.52 3.87 3.76
N PHE A 98 14.70 4.45 2.89
CA PHE A 98 15.15 5.11 1.67
C PHE A 98 14.68 6.56 1.64
N ASN A 99 15.53 7.45 1.11
CA ASN A 99 15.19 8.86 0.91
C ASN A 99 15.07 9.18 -0.58
N SER A 100 14.06 9.95 -0.97
CA SER A 100 13.75 10.28 -2.35
C SER A 100 13.20 11.69 -2.52
N LYS A 101 13.44 12.30 -3.69
CA LYS A 101 12.81 13.57 -4.08
C LYS A 101 11.39 13.38 -4.59
N VAL A 102 11.10 12.24 -5.21
CA VAL A 102 9.81 11.89 -5.80
C VAL A 102 9.40 10.49 -5.38
N VAL A 103 8.12 10.29 -5.13
CA VAL A 103 7.51 8.97 -4.94
C VAL A 103 6.43 8.74 -6.00
N ILE A 104 6.40 7.53 -6.57
CA ILE A 104 5.35 7.11 -7.51
C ILE A 104 4.64 5.89 -6.92
N LEU A 105 3.36 6.04 -6.61
CA LEU A 105 2.50 4.96 -6.14
C LEU A 105 1.95 4.19 -7.34
N ALA A 106 2.45 2.97 -7.55
CA ALA A 106 2.04 2.05 -8.62
C ALA A 106 1.62 0.68 -8.06
N THR A 107 1.04 0.69 -6.86
CA THR A 107 0.74 -0.48 -6.03
C THR A 107 -0.40 -1.36 -6.56
N GLY A 108 -1.05 -0.93 -7.64
CA GLY A 108 -2.24 -1.61 -8.12
C GLY A 108 -3.46 -1.34 -7.21
N ASN A 109 -4.43 -2.26 -7.22
CA ASN A 109 -5.64 -2.16 -6.42
C ASN A 109 -5.81 -3.47 -5.61
N LYS A 110 -4.98 -3.63 -4.58
CA LYS A 110 -5.15 -4.70 -3.59
C LYS A 110 -5.84 -4.10 -2.37
N LYS A 111 -7.13 -4.40 -2.17
CA LYS A 111 -7.80 -4.23 -0.88
C LYS A 111 -8.09 -5.60 -0.33
N LEU A 112 -7.43 -5.96 0.73
CA LEU A 112 -7.81 -7.11 1.55
C LEU A 112 -8.83 -6.62 2.57
N ARG A 113 -10.12 -6.77 2.25
CA ARG A 113 -11.18 -6.64 3.25
C ARG A 113 -11.39 -8.00 3.90
N PRO A 114 -11.35 -8.09 5.23
CA PRO A 114 -11.63 -9.36 5.88
C PRO A 114 -13.11 -9.73 5.68
N ASN A 115 -13.37 -10.98 5.38
CA ASN A 115 -14.74 -11.52 5.39
C ASN A 115 -15.17 -11.80 6.85
N ILE A 116 -15.22 -10.74 7.65
CA ILE A 116 -15.64 -10.79 9.06
C ILE A 116 -16.92 -9.99 9.18
N LYS A 117 -17.97 -10.65 9.69
CA LYS A 117 -19.26 -10.00 9.92
C LYS A 117 -19.10 -8.79 10.84
N GLY A 118 -19.75 -7.67 10.52
CA GLY A 118 -19.68 -6.44 11.28
C GLY A 118 -18.63 -5.44 10.79
N VAL A 119 -17.62 -5.86 9.98
CA VAL A 119 -16.60 -4.94 9.47
C VAL A 119 -17.25 -3.78 8.69
N GLU A 120 -18.08 -4.08 7.71
CA GLU A 120 -18.75 -3.04 6.89
C GLU A 120 -19.76 -2.23 7.69
N LEU A 121 -20.46 -2.87 8.63
CA LEU A 121 -21.47 -2.21 9.46
C LEU A 121 -20.86 -1.12 10.36
N PHE A 122 -19.67 -1.36 10.89
CA PHE A 122 -18.99 -0.45 11.81
C PHE A 122 -17.87 0.36 11.17
N GLU A 123 -17.72 0.34 9.86
CA GLU A 123 -16.76 1.20 9.15
C GLU A 123 -17.06 2.68 9.44
N GLY A 124 -16.08 3.42 9.96
CA GLY A 124 -16.25 4.79 10.46
C GLY A 124 -16.94 4.90 11.83
N SER A 125 -17.51 3.79 12.36
CA SER A 125 -18.18 3.74 13.68
C SER A 125 -17.43 2.83 14.65
N GLY A 126 -16.10 2.76 14.52
CA GLY A 126 -15.23 1.93 15.36
C GLY A 126 -14.34 0.98 14.59
N VAL A 127 -14.61 0.73 13.31
CA VAL A 127 -13.69 0.04 12.39
C VAL A 127 -12.98 1.08 11.53
N SER A 128 -11.65 1.00 11.50
CA SER A 128 -10.76 1.87 10.72
C SER A 128 -9.70 1.06 9.95
N TYR A 129 -9.11 1.67 8.93
CA TYR A 129 -8.00 1.14 8.12
C TYR A 129 -6.74 2.02 8.24
N CYS A 130 -6.71 2.98 9.15
CA CYS A 130 -5.59 3.92 9.28
C CYS A 130 -5.35 4.29 10.75
N ALA A 131 -4.29 3.75 11.34
CA ALA A 131 -3.91 4.01 12.72
C ALA A 131 -3.57 5.49 12.95
N ILE A 132 -2.82 6.12 12.06
CA ILE A 132 -2.42 7.53 12.17
C ILE A 132 -3.62 8.46 12.04
N CYS A 133 -4.60 8.14 11.15
CA CYS A 133 -5.75 8.99 10.90
C CYS A 133 -6.71 9.02 12.10
N ASP A 134 -7.03 7.85 12.64
CA ASP A 134 -8.12 7.68 13.57
C ASP A 134 -7.66 7.34 15.00
N GLY A 135 -6.41 6.96 15.18
CA GLY A 135 -5.87 6.53 16.48
C GLY A 135 -6.10 7.56 17.59
N PHE A 136 -6.02 8.86 17.27
CA PHE A 136 -6.25 9.95 18.23
C PHE A 136 -7.58 9.84 18.98
N PHE A 137 -8.66 9.34 18.34
CA PHE A 137 -9.98 9.17 18.96
C PHE A 137 -10.05 8.04 19.98
N TYR A 138 -8.97 7.22 20.04
CA TYR A 138 -8.88 6.03 20.91
C TYR A 138 -7.89 6.17 22.07
N ARG A 139 -7.52 7.39 22.43
CA ARG A 139 -6.69 7.65 23.62
C ARG A 139 -7.27 6.99 24.85
N LYS A 140 -6.46 6.21 25.59
CA LYS A 140 -6.81 5.47 26.79
C LYS A 140 -7.95 4.45 26.59
N LYS A 141 -8.23 4.07 25.35
CA LYS A 141 -9.24 3.05 25.01
C LYS A 141 -8.56 1.75 24.60
N ASN A 142 -9.29 0.66 24.69
CA ASN A 142 -8.85 -0.64 24.20
C ASN A 142 -9.06 -0.69 22.68
N VAL A 143 -8.01 -1.02 21.95
CA VAL A 143 -8.08 -1.17 20.50
C VAL A 143 -7.41 -2.46 20.05
N VAL A 144 -7.87 -3.00 18.95
CA VAL A 144 -7.24 -4.16 18.31
C VAL A 144 -6.85 -3.85 16.89
N VAL A 145 -5.77 -4.50 16.43
CA VAL A 145 -5.35 -4.53 15.04
C VAL A 145 -5.57 -5.93 14.50
N ILE A 146 -6.39 -6.08 13.47
CA ILE A 146 -6.62 -7.35 12.79
C ILE A 146 -5.64 -7.50 11.64
N GLY A 147 -4.74 -8.46 11.75
CA GLY A 147 -3.72 -8.78 10.76
C GLY A 147 -2.61 -9.64 11.35
N SER A 148 -1.83 -10.29 10.50
CA SER A 148 -0.80 -11.26 10.90
C SER A 148 0.59 -10.97 10.29
N GLY A 149 0.75 -9.89 9.53
CA GLY A 149 1.99 -9.50 8.87
C GLY A 149 2.71 -8.34 9.54
N THR A 150 3.86 -7.97 8.98
CA THR A 150 4.68 -6.82 9.41
C THR A 150 3.90 -5.51 9.35
N TYR A 151 2.97 -5.37 8.38
CA TYR A 151 2.07 -4.22 8.32
C TYR A 151 1.17 -4.11 9.55
N ALA A 152 0.60 -5.21 10.04
CA ALA A 152 -0.21 -5.21 11.27
C ALA A 152 0.62 -4.82 12.50
N ILE A 153 1.86 -5.29 12.59
CA ILE A 153 2.80 -4.89 13.66
C ILE A 153 3.10 -3.39 13.58
N SER A 154 3.34 -2.87 12.38
CA SER A 154 3.58 -1.43 12.16
C SER A 154 2.38 -0.57 12.59
N GLU A 155 1.16 -0.92 12.19
CA GLU A 155 -0.05 -0.19 12.58
C GLU A 155 -0.31 -0.26 14.10
N ALA A 156 -0.07 -1.43 14.71
CA ALA A 156 -0.21 -1.59 16.15
C ALA A 156 0.85 -0.77 16.93
N THR A 157 2.07 -0.67 16.41
CA THR A 157 3.13 0.16 16.99
C THR A 157 2.77 1.66 16.92
N GLU A 158 2.20 2.12 15.82
CA GLU A 158 1.69 3.50 15.71
C GLU A 158 0.58 3.77 16.73
N LEU A 159 -0.36 2.84 16.89
CA LEU A 159 -1.42 2.96 17.89
C LEU A 159 -0.89 2.98 19.32
N LYS A 160 0.18 2.24 19.62
CA LYS A 160 0.81 2.19 20.95
C LYS A 160 1.33 3.58 21.39
N ASN A 161 1.67 4.46 20.44
CA ASN A 161 2.02 5.85 20.74
C ASN A 161 0.82 6.69 21.23
N VAL A 162 -0.39 6.23 20.98
CA VAL A 162 -1.63 6.94 21.30
C VAL A 162 -2.35 6.32 22.50
N THR A 163 -2.38 4.99 22.58
CA THR A 163 -2.96 4.23 23.70
C THR A 163 -2.08 3.03 24.08
N PRO A 164 -1.87 2.75 25.37
CA PRO A 164 -1.11 1.58 25.80
C PRO A 164 -1.89 0.26 25.57
N ASN A 165 -3.19 0.32 25.37
CA ASN A 165 -4.10 -0.83 25.33
C ASN A 165 -4.33 -1.30 23.89
N VAL A 166 -3.27 -1.77 23.23
CA VAL A 166 -3.30 -2.31 21.87
C VAL A 166 -3.09 -3.82 21.90
N THR A 167 -3.88 -4.56 21.13
CA THR A 167 -3.72 -6.01 20.92
C THR A 167 -3.79 -6.34 19.46
N ILE A 168 -2.93 -7.23 18.97
CA ILE A 168 -2.99 -7.76 17.61
C ILE A 168 -3.85 -9.02 17.60
N LEU A 169 -4.82 -9.10 16.69
CA LEU A 169 -5.64 -10.27 16.44
C LEU A 169 -5.25 -10.89 15.09
N THR A 170 -4.67 -12.07 15.11
CA THR A 170 -4.16 -12.70 13.88
C THR A 170 -5.21 -13.53 13.14
N ASN A 171 -6.41 -13.63 13.69
CA ASN A 171 -7.52 -14.38 13.09
C ASN A 171 -7.17 -15.83 12.72
N GLY A 172 -6.53 -16.55 13.65
CA GLY A 172 -6.14 -17.96 13.47
C GLY A 172 -4.82 -18.17 12.72
N LEU A 173 -4.18 -17.10 12.23
CA LEU A 173 -2.90 -17.20 11.51
C LEU A 173 -1.70 -17.02 12.44
N GLU A 174 -0.53 -17.54 12.07
CA GLU A 174 0.71 -17.21 12.75
C GLU A 174 1.13 -15.77 12.47
N LEU A 175 1.66 -15.08 13.49
CA LEU A 175 2.20 -13.74 13.31
C LEU A 175 3.55 -13.81 12.57
N ASN A 176 3.64 -13.14 11.43
CA ASN A 176 4.89 -12.97 10.69
C ASN A 176 5.65 -11.74 11.19
N GLY A 177 6.61 -11.96 12.07
CA GLY A 177 7.44 -10.92 12.70
C GLY A 177 7.45 -11.01 14.22
N THR A 178 8.18 -10.11 14.85
CA THR A 178 8.31 -10.02 16.32
C THR A 178 7.78 -8.71 16.85
N THR A 179 7.11 -8.75 18.00
CA THR A 179 6.54 -7.57 18.65
C THR A 179 6.46 -7.77 20.17
N ASP A 180 6.46 -6.67 20.91
CA ASP A 180 6.16 -6.63 22.35
C ASP A 180 4.67 -6.35 22.64
N ILE A 181 3.86 -6.19 21.58
CA ILE A 181 2.41 -5.96 21.69
C ILE A 181 1.72 -7.30 21.92
N PRO A 182 0.75 -7.38 22.84
CA PRO A 182 -0.04 -8.60 23.06
C PRO A 182 -0.66 -9.13 21.76
N VAL A 183 -0.55 -10.44 21.54
CA VAL A 183 -1.09 -11.12 20.36
C VAL A 183 -2.12 -12.16 20.79
N VAL A 184 -3.27 -12.17 20.14
CA VAL A 184 -4.32 -13.18 20.31
C VAL A 184 -4.53 -13.89 18.98
N ASN A 185 -4.22 -15.19 18.96
CA ASN A 185 -4.37 -16.04 17.78
C ASN A 185 -5.67 -16.86 17.89
N LYS A 186 -6.82 -16.16 17.85
CA LYS A 186 -8.13 -16.78 17.79
C LYS A 186 -8.84 -16.39 16.50
N GLU A 187 -9.58 -17.32 15.91
CA GLU A 187 -10.44 -17.00 14.76
C GLU A 187 -11.58 -16.08 15.16
N ILE A 188 -11.77 -15.03 14.38
CA ILE A 188 -12.78 -14.00 14.63
C ILE A 188 -14.08 -14.43 13.95
N LYS A 189 -15.17 -14.44 14.71
CA LYS A 189 -16.51 -14.72 14.24
C LYS A 189 -17.21 -13.46 13.71
N GLU A 190 -17.19 -12.40 14.53
CA GLU A 190 -17.83 -11.12 14.17
C GLU A 190 -17.33 -9.97 15.06
N ILE A 191 -17.48 -8.75 14.54
CA ILE A 191 -17.34 -7.51 15.31
C ILE A 191 -18.73 -7.16 15.83
N VAL A 192 -18.85 -6.84 17.12
CA VAL A 192 -20.11 -6.59 17.82
C VAL A 192 -20.20 -5.15 18.36
N GLY A 193 -21.44 -4.65 18.47
CA GLY A 193 -21.72 -3.34 19.04
C GLY A 193 -23.14 -2.86 18.75
N GLU A 194 -23.53 -1.75 19.36
CA GLU A 194 -24.79 -1.03 19.08
C GLU A 194 -24.45 0.36 18.55
N GLY A 195 -24.62 0.57 17.24
CA GLY A 195 -24.26 1.82 16.55
C GLY A 195 -22.76 2.13 16.53
N ARG A 196 -21.95 1.46 17.36
CA ARG A 196 -20.51 1.63 17.48
C ARG A 196 -19.87 0.30 17.95
N VAL A 197 -18.62 0.04 17.58
CA VAL A 197 -17.88 -1.12 18.06
C VAL A 197 -17.83 -1.15 19.60
N SER A 198 -18.15 -2.28 20.18
CA SER A 198 -17.98 -2.58 21.62
C SER A 198 -17.14 -3.83 21.88
N GLY A 199 -16.92 -4.69 20.88
CA GLY A 199 -16.14 -5.90 21.06
C GLY A 199 -15.87 -6.66 19.78
N VAL A 200 -14.99 -7.66 19.91
CA VAL A 200 -14.71 -8.68 18.90
C VAL A 200 -15.10 -10.04 19.48
N LYS A 201 -15.99 -10.74 18.81
CA LYS A 201 -16.45 -12.08 19.18
C LYS A 201 -15.66 -13.12 18.40
N PHE A 202 -15.12 -14.10 19.09
CA PHE A 202 -14.38 -15.21 18.50
C PHE A 202 -15.27 -16.41 18.19
N MET A 203 -14.74 -17.39 17.45
CA MET A 203 -15.45 -18.63 17.09
C MET A 203 -15.80 -19.50 18.30
N ASP A 204 -15.09 -19.36 19.42
CA ASP A 204 -15.39 -20.03 20.71
C ASP A 204 -16.44 -19.27 21.54
N ASP A 205 -17.14 -18.29 20.93
CA ASP A 205 -18.14 -17.42 21.54
C ASP A 205 -17.63 -16.49 22.67
N THR A 206 -16.33 -16.49 22.98
CA THR A 206 -15.73 -15.47 23.86
C THR A 206 -15.71 -14.10 23.20
N ILE A 207 -15.84 -13.04 23.98
CA ILE A 207 -15.83 -11.65 23.53
C ILE A 207 -14.65 -10.93 24.15
N LEU A 208 -13.90 -10.20 23.33
CA LEU A 208 -12.89 -9.24 23.76
C LEU A 208 -13.49 -7.83 23.65
N ASP A 209 -13.63 -7.16 24.80
CA ASP A 209 -14.16 -5.80 24.86
C ASP A 209 -13.15 -4.81 24.29
N VAL A 210 -13.54 -4.12 23.22
CA VAL A 210 -12.71 -3.11 22.54
C VAL A 210 -13.57 -1.93 22.06
N ASN A 211 -12.93 -0.78 21.97
CA ASN A 211 -13.58 0.45 21.49
C ASN A 211 -13.30 0.74 20.02
N GLY A 212 -12.27 0.10 19.45
CA GLY A 212 -11.87 0.27 18.07
C GLY A 212 -11.16 -0.95 17.50
N VAL A 213 -11.39 -1.18 16.22
CA VAL A 213 -10.80 -2.25 15.43
C VAL A 213 -10.11 -1.62 14.22
N PHE A 214 -8.81 -1.86 14.09
CA PHE A 214 -8.01 -1.40 12.96
C PHE A 214 -7.69 -2.59 12.05
N ILE A 215 -8.00 -2.46 10.77
CA ILE A 215 -7.79 -3.52 9.78
C ILE A 215 -6.45 -3.29 9.09
N ALA A 216 -5.53 -4.22 9.26
CA ALA A 216 -4.18 -4.19 8.67
C ALA A 216 -3.83 -5.56 8.08
N LEU A 217 -4.60 -5.98 7.08
CA LEU A 217 -4.44 -7.27 6.40
C LEU A 217 -3.47 -7.18 5.23
N GLY A 218 -2.60 -8.17 5.12
CA GLY A 218 -1.63 -8.26 4.05
C GLY A 218 -0.59 -7.14 4.14
N GLU A 219 -0.43 -6.38 3.05
CA GLU A 219 0.53 -5.29 2.90
C GLU A 219 -0.16 -3.93 2.83
N ALA A 220 0.54 -2.86 3.20
CA ALA A 220 0.05 -1.50 2.98
C ALA A 220 -0.16 -1.23 1.49
N GLY A 221 -1.35 -0.83 1.12
CA GLY A 221 -1.69 -0.49 -0.26
C GLY A 221 -1.59 1.00 -0.55
N GLY A 222 -1.71 1.38 -1.83
CA GLY A 222 -1.71 2.79 -2.25
C GLY A 222 -2.80 3.62 -1.56
N ALA A 223 -3.97 3.03 -1.29
CA ALA A 223 -5.04 3.70 -0.55
C ALA A 223 -4.67 3.97 0.92
N ASP A 224 -3.88 3.09 1.55
CA ASP A 224 -3.43 3.27 2.93
C ASP A 224 -2.37 4.38 2.99
N PHE A 225 -1.42 4.40 2.06
CA PHE A 225 -0.46 5.50 1.92
C PHE A 225 -1.15 6.83 1.61
N ALA A 226 -2.16 6.80 0.72
CA ALA A 226 -2.92 7.99 0.36
C ALA A 226 -3.60 8.63 1.57
N LYS A 227 -4.29 7.84 2.38
CA LYS A 227 -4.94 8.30 3.61
C LYS A 227 -3.93 8.90 4.59
N LYS A 228 -2.81 8.22 4.83
CA LYS A 228 -1.76 8.68 5.77
C LYS A 228 -1.09 9.98 5.34
N LEU A 229 -0.93 10.20 4.04
CA LEU A 229 -0.30 11.39 3.48
C LEU A 229 -1.28 12.54 3.20
N GLY A 230 -2.59 12.33 3.35
CA GLY A 230 -3.60 13.33 3.01
C GLY A 230 -3.78 13.51 1.49
N ILE A 231 -3.57 12.45 0.71
CA ILE A 231 -3.83 12.44 -0.72
C ILE A 231 -5.35 12.41 -0.96
N TYR A 232 -5.83 13.21 -1.91
CA TYR A 232 -7.24 13.19 -2.28
C TYR A 232 -7.62 11.85 -2.91
N MET A 233 -8.75 11.33 -2.43
CA MET A 233 -9.31 10.07 -2.91
C MET A 233 -10.76 10.25 -3.32
N GLU A 234 -11.15 9.58 -4.40
CA GLU A 234 -12.54 9.40 -4.77
C GLU A 234 -12.89 7.92 -4.67
N LYS A 235 -13.80 7.59 -3.74
CA LYS A 235 -14.08 6.21 -3.34
C LYS A 235 -12.78 5.54 -2.85
N ASP A 236 -12.28 4.60 -3.63
CA ASP A 236 -11.09 3.82 -3.32
C ASP A 236 -9.89 4.13 -4.22
N ASN A 237 -10.02 5.14 -5.08
CA ASN A 237 -9.00 5.51 -6.05
C ASN A 237 -8.32 6.81 -5.67
N ILE A 238 -7.02 6.88 -5.90
CA ILE A 238 -6.24 8.12 -5.74
C ILE A 238 -6.63 9.08 -6.87
N VAL A 239 -6.96 10.31 -6.51
CA VAL A 239 -7.24 11.37 -7.47
C VAL A 239 -5.91 11.94 -7.99
N VAL A 240 -5.76 11.99 -9.30
CA VAL A 240 -4.59 12.56 -9.98
C VAL A 240 -5.02 13.53 -11.08
N ASP A 241 -4.12 14.44 -11.42
CA ASP A 241 -4.28 15.29 -12.59
C ASP A 241 -3.95 14.55 -13.92
N GLU A 242 -4.04 15.26 -15.02
CA GLU A 242 -3.69 14.70 -16.34
C GLU A 242 -2.23 14.21 -16.45
N ASN A 243 -1.32 14.66 -15.58
CA ASN A 243 0.09 14.27 -15.56
C ASN A 243 0.39 13.22 -14.49
N MET A 244 -0.63 12.61 -13.90
CA MET A 244 -0.54 11.62 -12.81
C MET A 244 -0.01 12.21 -11.49
N ARG A 245 -0.07 13.53 -11.28
CA ARG A 245 0.29 14.19 -10.03
C ARG A 245 -0.86 14.06 -9.03
N THR A 246 -0.55 13.77 -7.79
CA THR A 246 -1.51 13.91 -6.67
C THR A 246 -1.57 15.39 -6.22
N ASN A 247 -2.40 15.67 -5.22
CA ASN A 247 -2.39 16.97 -4.55
C ASN A 247 -1.12 17.26 -3.72
N ILE A 248 -0.24 16.27 -3.55
CA ILE A 248 1.01 16.41 -2.78
C ILE A 248 2.18 16.60 -3.75
N PRO A 249 2.98 17.68 -3.63
CA PRO A 249 4.10 17.95 -4.53
C PRO A 249 5.16 16.84 -4.55
N GLY A 250 5.52 16.35 -5.74
CA GLY A 250 6.51 15.27 -5.92
C GLY A 250 5.96 13.87 -5.65
N LEU A 251 4.65 13.75 -5.41
CA LEU A 251 3.97 12.48 -5.22
C LEU A 251 3.01 12.20 -6.38
N TYR A 252 3.23 11.07 -7.02
CA TYR A 252 2.48 10.61 -8.20
C TYR A 252 1.74 9.31 -7.89
N ALA A 253 0.70 9.03 -8.64
CA ALA A 253 0.05 7.73 -8.64
C ALA A 253 -0.34 7.31 -10.06
N CYS A 254 -0.22 6.01 -10.37
CA CYS A 254 -0.52 5.49 -11.70
C CYS A 254 -0.92 4.01 -11.68
N GLY A 255 -1.57 3.56 -12.73
CA GLY A 255 -2.08 2.20 -12.84
C GLY A 255 -3.41 2.02 -12.12
N ASN A 256 -3.68 0.80 -11.63
CA ASN A 256 -5.00 0.48 -11.07
C ASN A 256 -5.35 1.26 -9.80
N VAL A 257 -4.36 1.80 -9.09
CA VAL A 257 -4.58 2.60 -7.87
C VAL A 257 -5.33 3.91 -8.13
N VAL A 258 -5.32 4.41 -9.37
CA VAL A 258 -6.06 5.62 -9.78
C VAL A 258 -7.40 5.28 -10.45
N GLY A 259 -7.78 3.99 -10.51
CA GLY A 259 -9.06 3.55 -11.09
C GLY A 259 -9.09 3.60 -12.63
N GLY A 260 -10.28 3.81 -13.18
CA GLY A 260 -10.49 3.85 -14.63
C GLY A 260 -10.42 2.46 -15.28
N LEU A 261 -9.95 2.39 -16.53
CA LEU A 261 -9.82 1.13 -17.27
C LEU A 261 -8.72 0.26 -16.67
N LEU A 262 -9.06 -0.90 -16.11
CA LEU A 262 -8.13 -1.82 -15.46
C LEU A 262 -7.43 -2.72 -16.51
N GLN A 263 -6.54 -2.13 -17.31
CA GLN A 263 -5.82 -2.80 -18.38
C GLN A 263 -4.32 -2.49 -18.34
N ILE A 264 -3.50 -3.41 -18.83
CA ILE A 264 -2.04 -3.31 -18.88
C ILE A 264 -1.61 -2.09 -19.71
N ASN A 265 -2.25 -1.87 -20.86
CA ASN A 265 -1.95 -0.73 -21.74
C ASN A 265 -2.15 0.62 -21.06
N LYS A 266 -3.25 0.77 -20.30
CA LYS A 266 -3.53 1.97 -19.51
C LYS A 266 -2.48 2.14 -18.39
N ALA A 267 -2.20 1.08 -17.65
CA ALA A 267 -1.23 1.11 -16.57
C ALA A 267 0.18 1.49 -17.08
N ALA A 268 0.63 0.91 -18.18
CA ALA A 268 1.92 1.24 -18.81
C ALA A 268 1.96 2.69 -19.31
N TYR A 269 0.89 3.18 -19.94
CA TYR A 269 0.78 4.56 -20.39
C TYR A 269 0.85 5.56 -19.23
N GLU A 270 0.09 5.33 -18.18
CA GLU A 270 0.09 6.20 -17.00
C GLU A 270 1.43 6.21 -16.28
N GLY A 271 2.09 5.04 -16.19
CA GLY A 271 3.44 4.96 -15.67
C GLY A 271 4.43 5.80 -16.50
N ALA A 272 4.36 5.72 -17.82
CA ALA A 272 5.18 6.54 -18.69
C ALA A 272 4.92 8.05 -18.47
N LYS A 273 3.65 8.45 -18.34
CA LYS A 273 3.27 9.85 -18.04
C LYS A 273 3.83 10.32 -16.70
N ALA A 274 3.61 9.53 -15.63
CA ALA A 274 4.14 9.84 -14.30
C ALA A 274 5.66 9.98 -14.32
N GLY A 275 6.37 9.04 -14.96
CA GLY A 275 7.82 9.08 -15.09
C GLY A 275 8.34 10.30 -15.82
N LEU A 276 7.74 10.65 -16.96
CA LEU A 276 8.13 11.83 -17.74
C LEU A 276 7.88 13.14 -16.99
N ASP A 277 6.77 13.26 -16.30
CA ASP A 277 6.46 14.46 -15.53
C ASP A 277 7.32 14.57 -14.26
N ALA A 278 7.60 13.45 -13.60
CA ALA A 278 8.54 13.38 -12.50
C ALA A 278 9.96 13.85 -12.89
N VAL A 279 10.41 13.55 -14.11
CA VAL A 279 11.69 14.11 -14.63
C VAL A 279 11.67 15.63 -14.67
N LYS A 280 10.57 16.25 -15.12
CA LYS A 280 10.43 17.72 -15.14
C LYS A 280 10.50 18.28 -13.74
N TYR A 281 9.71 17.74 -12.83
CA TYR A 281 9.67 18.14 -11.42
C TYR A 281 11.06 18.07 -10.73
N ILE A 282 11.79 16.97 -10.94
CA ILE A 282 13.14 16.80 -10.38
C ILE A 282 14.13 17.84 -10.96
N ASN A 283 14.00 18.19 -12.23
CA ASN A 283 14.88 19.16 -12.88
C ASN A 283 14.59 20.59 -12.41
N GLU A 284 13.34 20.93 -12.15
CA GLU A 284 12.93 22.26 -11.66
C GLU A 284 13.37 22.52 -10.20
N LYS A 285 13.56 21.46 -9.42
CA LYS A 285 14.05 21.54 -8.02
C LYS A 285 15.58 21.50 -7.89
N ARG A 286 16.31 21.46 -8.97
CA ARG A 286 17.78 21.60 -9.00
C ARG A 286 18.16 23.06 -8.93
#